data_3eb5d888c4991e84ea1a48a376a823fb
#
_entry.id   3eb5d888c4991e84ea1a48a376a823fb
#
_cell.length_a   1.000
_cell.length_b   1.000
_cell.length_c   1.000
_cell.angle_alpha   90.00
_cell.angle_beta   90.00
_cell.angle_gamma   90.00
#
_symmetry.space_group_name_H-M   'P 1'
#
loop_
_entity.id
_entity.type
_entity.pdbx_description
1 polymer ?
#
loop_
_entity_poly.entity_id
_entity_poly.type
_entity_poly.pdbx_seq_one_letter_code
_entity_poly.pdbx_strand_id
1 'polypeptide(L)'
;MVNPHQTIEMFTGTMEDLMAVMSYEITLVKARRYSELKQVQRKKNRLSESYQRQQTVLQENPDLLATLAPEERDGLRQKFAQFREILADNMLAIRAAHDATVKVIQAVVTDIKKRHGIGDESGSIYKPRRGYAAYTAAPPPNATSVRQAL
;
A
#
# COMPACT_ATOMS: atom_id res chain seq x y z
N MET A 1 -2.61 7.13 -31.49
CA MET A 1 -3.17 5.81 -31.22
C MET A 1 -2.40 5.19 -30.07
N VAL A 2 -3.10 4.79 -29.05
CA VAL A 2 -2.49 4.09 -27.89
C VAL A 2 -2.25 2.64 -28.33
N ASN A 3 -1.00 2.19 -28.26
CA ASN A 3 -0.69 0.79 -28.54
C ASN A 3 -1.14 -0.08 -27.36
N PRO A 4 -2.10 -1.01 -27.54
CA PRO A 4 -2.64 -1.83 -26.46
C PRO A 4 -1.56 -2.58 -25.69
N HIS A 5 -0.65 -3.25 -26.41
CA HIS A 5 0.42 -4.01 -25.77
C HIS A 5 1.35 -3.12 -24.94
N GLN A 6 1.73 -1.96 -25.47
CA GLN A 6 2.58 -1.02 -24.74
C GLN A 6 1.90 -0.51 -23.44
N THR A 7 0.61 -0.22 -23.50
CA THR A 7 -0.14 0.23 -22.32
C THR A 7 -0.19 -0.83 -21.24
N ILE A 8 -0.44 -2.08 -21.63
CA ILE A 8 -0.50 -3.22 -20.71
C ILE A 8 0.89 -3.53 -20.14
N GLU A 9 1.92 -3.46 -20.97
CA GLU A 9 3.31 -3.64 -20.55
C GLU A 9 3.73 -2.58 -19.52
N MET A 10 3.41 -1.32 -19.77
CA MET A 10 3.67 -0.23 -18.81
C MET A 10 2.92 -0.44 -17.49
N PHE A 11 1.67 -0.85 -17.55
CA PHE A 11 0.87 -1.15 -16.36
C PHE A 11 1.44 -2.32 -15.55
N THR A 12 1.81 -3.37 -16.24
CA THR A 12 2.44 -4.56 -15.65
C THR A 12 3.78 -4.22 -15.00
N GLY A 13 4.61 -3.43 -15.68
CA GLY A 13 5.89 -2.95 -15.15
C GLY A 13 5.71 -2.11 -13.90
N THR A 14 4.73 -1.22 -13.88
CA THR A 14 4.41 -0.42 -12.67
C THR A 14 3.95 -1.29 -11.51
N MET A 15 3.16 -2.34 -11.75
CA MET A 15 2.80 -3.32 -10.72
C MET A 15 4.02 -4.04 -10.16
N GLU A 16 4.93 -4.47 -11.02
CA GLU A 16 6.17 -5.15 -10.60
C GLU A 16 7.04 -4.23 -9.74
N ASP A 17 7.20 -2.99 -10.14
CA ASP A 17 7.95 -1.99 -9.37
C ASP A 17 7.29 -1.72 -8.01
N LEU A 18 5.95 -1.62 -7.97
CA LEU A 18 5.22 -1.50 -6.71
C LEU A 18 5.39 -2.71 -5.81
N MET A 19 5.31 -3.92 -6.34
CA MET A 19 5.53 -5.15 -5.57
C MET A 19 6.94 -5.18 -4.97
N ALA A 20 7.96 -4.80 -5.74
CA ALA A 20 9.33 -4.74 -5.28
C ALA A 20 9.50 -3.71 -4.14
N VAL A 21 8.93 -2.52 -4.30
CA VAL A 21 9.00 -1.46 -3.28
C VAL A 21 8.26 -1.86 -2.01
N MET A 22 7.07 -2.44 -2.13
CA MET A 22 6.29 -2.90 -0.97
C MET A 22 6.99 -4.04 -0.22
N SER A 23 7.60 -4.99 -0.94
CA SER A 23 8.38 -6.08 -0.34
C SER A 23 9.61 -5.54 0.41
N TYR A 24 10.30 -4.56 -0.17
CA TYR A 24 11.43 -3.90 0.49
C TYR A 24 11.00 -3.12 1.73
N GLU A 25 9.88 -2.41 1.66
CA GLU A 25 9.30 -1.70 2.82
C GLU A 25 8.99 -2.66 3.97
N ILE A 26 8.41 -3.83 3.69
CA ILE A 26 8.16 -4.88 4.68
C ILE A 26 9.48 -5.30 5.36
N THR A 27 10.53 -5.49 4.58
CA THR A 27 11.86 -5.86 5.09
C THR A 27 12.41 -4.79 6.02
N LEU A 28 12.31 -3.51 5.64
CA LEU A 28 12.75 -2.39 6.47
C LEU A 28 11.97 -2.27 7.77
N VAL A 29 10.66 -2.43 7.70
CA VAL A 29 9.79 -2.39 8.88
C VAL A 29 10.12 -3.52 9.86
N LYS A 30 10.29 -4.74 9.37
CA LYS A 30 10.66 -5.90 10.18
C LYS A 30 12.05 -5.73 10.82
N ALA A 31 12.99 -5.12 10.10
CA ALA A 31 14.34 -4.82 10.60
C ALA A 31 14.38 -3.55 11.47
N ARG A 32 13.28 -2.85 11.66
CA ARG A 32 13.20 -1.57 12.38
C ARG A 32 14.09 -0.46 11.80
N ARG A 33 14.37 -0.51 10.51
CA ARG A 33 15.17 0.48 9.77
C ARG A 33 14.31 1.66 9.31
N TYR A 34 13.69 2.36 10.26
CA TYR A 34 12.69 3.39 9.96
C TYR A 34 13.25 4.65 9.28
N SER A 35 14.54 4.93 9.44
CA SER A 35 15.19 6.06 8.76
C SER A 35 15.15 5.97 7.23
N GLU A 36 15.14 4.75 6.69
CA GLU A 36 15.11 4.50 5.25
C GLU A 36 13.69 4.48 4.68
N LEU A 37 12.66 4.34 5.53
CA LEU A 37 11.26 4.25 5.10
C LEU A 37 10.79 5.49 4.35
N LYS A 38 11.26 6.66 4.71
CA LYS A 38 10.82 7.92 4.09
C LYS A 38 11.08 7.96 2.58
N GLN A 39 12.24 7.50 2.15
CA GLN A 39 12.60 7.43 0.73
C GLN A 39 11.78 6.37 -0.01
N VAL A 40 11.61 5.20 0.61
CA VAL A 40 10.81 4.10 0.08
C VAL A 40 9.36 4.51 -0.09
N GLN A 41 8.78 5.19 0.90
CA GLN A 41 7.41 5.71 0.84
C GLN A 41 7.21 6.75 -0.26
N ARG A 42 8.18 7.63 -0.47
CA ARG A 42 8.13 8.59 -1.59
C ARG A 42 8.10 7.88 -2.95
N LYS A 43 8.93 6.86 -3.12
CA LYS A 43 8.96 6.04 -4.33
C LYS A 43 7.64 5.30 -4.51
N LYS A 44 7.13 4.68 -3.43
CA LYS A 44 5.83 3.99 -3.43
C LYS A 44 4.69 4.92 -3.84
N ASN A 45 4.64 6.14 -3.32
CA ASN A 45 3.61 7.12 -3.65
C ASN A 45 3.63 7.49 -5.15
N ARG A 46 4.81 7.75 -5.72
CA ARG A 46 4.95 8.05 -7.16
C ARG A 46 4.49 6.89 -8.04
N LEU A 47 4.86 5.68 -7.68
CA LEU A 47 4.44 4.47 -8.39
C LEU A 47 2.94 4.22 -8.24
N SER A 48 2.36 4.49 -7.07
CA SER A 48 0.92 4.38 -6.82
C SER A 48 0.12 5.38 -7.67
N GLU A 49 0.59 6.61 -7.80
CA GLU A 49 -0.02 7.59 -8.70
C GLU A 49 0.04 7.15 -10.16
N SER A 50 1.18 6.59 -10.60
CA SER A 50 1.33 6.05 -11.95
C SER A 50 0.40 4.86 -12.19
N TYR A 51 0.31 3.95 -11.21
CA TYR A 51 -0.60 2.83 -11.24
C TYR A 51 -2.06 3.27 -11.39
N GLN A 52 -2.50 4.24 -10.59
CA GLN A 52 -3.87 4.76 -10.65
C GLN A 52 -4.20 5.37 -12.02
N ARG A 53 -3.28 6.18 -12.58
CA ARG A 53 -3.47 6.76 -13.92
C ARG A 53 -3.60 5.68 -14.99
N GLN A 54 -2.71 4.69 -14.98
CA GLN A 54 -2.73 3.59 -15.94
C GLN A 54 -3.97 2.70 -15.77
N GLN A 55 -4.39 2.45 -14.53
CA GLN A 55 -5.61 1.72 -14.23
C GLN A 55 -6.84 2.44 -14.81
N THR A 56 -6.92 3.76 -14.66
CA THR A 56 -8.01 4.56 -15.25
C THR A 56 -8.04 4.41 -16.77
N VAL A 57 -6.88 4.48 -17.42
CA VAL A 57 -6.80 4.29 -18.88
C VAL A 57 -7.33 2.91 -19.31
N LEU A 58 -7.00 1.86 -18.56
CA LEU A 58 -7.50 0.51 -18.85
C LEU A 58 -9.00 0.38 -18.62
N GLN A 59 -9.54 1.03 -17.58
CA GLN A 59 -10.97 1.04 -17.29
C GLN A 59 -11.79 1.78 -18.34
N GLU A 60 -11.25 2.88 -18.85
CA GLU A 60 -11.90 3.68 -19.91
C GLU A 60 -11.82 3.01 -21.29
N ASN A 61 -10.89 2.07 -21.45
CA ASN A 61 -10.66 1.38 -22.72
C ASN A 61 -10.67 -0.16 -22.53
N PRO A 62 -11.84 -0.76 -22.25
CA PRO A 62 -11.92 -2.21 -21.99
C PRO A 62 -11.48 -3.06 -23.20
N ASP A 63 -11.56 -2.52 -24.40
CA ASP A 63 -11.10 -3.18 -25.62
C ASP A 63 -9.60 -3.50 -25.62
N LEU A 64 -8.79 -2.72 -24.85
CA LEU A 64 -7.36 -3.00 -24.71
C LEU A 64 -7.11 -4.38 -24.10
N LEU A 65 -7.91 -4.76 -23.09
CA LEU A 65 -7.83 -6.08 -22.46
C LEU A 65 -8.38 -7.20 -23.36
N ALA A 66 -9.36 -6.88 -24.20
CA ALA A 66 -9.94 -7.84 -25.13
C ALA A 66 -8.95 -8.26 -26.24
N THR A 67 -7.94 -7.44 -26.53
CA THR A 67 -6.89 -7.76 -27.53
C THR A 67 -5.87 -8.78 -27.06
N LEU A 68 -5.81 -9.04 -25.74
CA LEU A 68 -4.86 -10.00 -25.15
C LEU A 68 -5.22 -11.44 -25.52
N ALA A 69 -4.19 -12.24 -25.81
CA ALA A 69 -4.34 -13.69 -25.91
C ALA A 69 -4.75 -14.29 -24.56
N PRO A 70 -5.43 -15.48 -24.54
CA PRO A 70 -5.85 -16.12 -23.30
C PRO A 70 -4.70 -16.33 -22.29
N GLU A 71 -3.52 -16.70 -22.76
CA GLU A 71 -2.33 -16.90 -21.92
C GLU A 71 -1.84 -15.60 -21.30
N GLU A 72 -1.88 -14.50 -22.06
CA GLU A 72 -1.53 -13.16 -21.55
C GLU A 72 -2.51 -12.67 -20.49
N ARG A 73 -3.81 -12.94 -20.67
CA ARG A 73 -4.83 -12.64 -19.65
C ARG A 73 -4.61 -13.43 -18.36
N ASP A 74 -4.28 -14.71 -18.48
CA ASP A 74 -4.02 -15.57 -17.32
C ASP A 74 -2.75 -15.12 -16.58
N GLY A 75 -1.70 -14.73 -17.31
CA GLY A 75 -0.51 -14.14 -16.75
C GLY A 75 -0.80 -12.84 -15.99
N LEU A 76 -1.63 -11.98 -16.56
CA LEU A 76 -2.06 -10.73 -15.92
C LEU A 76 -2.90 -10.99 -14.66
N ARG A 77 -3.81 -11.97 -14.69
CA ARG A 77 -4.58 -12.39 -13.50
C ARG A 77 -3.69 -12.89 -12.38
N GLN A 78 -2.70 -13.71 -12.70
CA GLN A 78 -1.72 -14.22 -11.73
C GLN A 78 -0.92 -13.05 -11.11
N LYS A 79 -0.50 -12.10 -11.92
CA LYS A 79 0.20 -10.91 -11.45
C LYS A 79 -0.65 -10.04 -10.52
N PHE A 80 -1.92 -9.87 -10.84
CA PHE A 80 -2.87 -9.21 -9.95
C PHE A 80 -3.04 -9.94 -8.61
N ALA A 81 -3.09 -11.26 -8.64
CA ALA A 81 -3.20 -12.06 -7.42
C ALA A 81 -1.97 -11.86 -6.51
N GLN A 82 -0.76 -11.92 -7.09
CA GLN A 82 0.49 -11.64 -6.38
C GLN A 82 0.53 -10.20 -5.83
N PHE A 83 0.14 -9.23 -6.63
CA PHE A 83 0.09 -7.84 -6.23
C PHE A 83 -0.81 -7.61 -5.02
N ARG A 84 -2.00 -8.21 -5.02
CA ARG A 84 -2.94 -8.11 -3.90
C ARG A 84 -2.41 -8.75 -2.63
N GLU A 85 -1.72 -9.89 -2.75
CA GLU A 85 -1.10 -10.57 -1.62
C GLU A 85 0.01 -9.70 -0.99
N ILE A 86 0.93 -9.19 -1.81
CA ILE A 86 2.01 -8.33 -1.34
C ILE A 86 1.46 -7.02 -0.77
N LEU A 87 0.43 -6.45 -1.37
CA LEU A 87 -0.25 -5.26 -0.85
C LEU A 87 -0.84 -5.52 0.54
N ALA A 88 -1.51 -6.65 0.73
CA ALA A 88 -2.07 -7.04 2.03
C ALA A 88 -0.98 -7.23 3.08
N ASP A 89 0.11 -7.91 2.75
CA ASP A 89 1.24 -8.12 3.64
C ASP A 89 1.93 -6.79 4.01
N ASN A 90 2.07 -5.89 3.05
CA ASN A 90 2.62 -4.55 3.27
C ASN A 90 1.74 -3.74 4.23
N MET A 91 0.43 -3.74 4.04
CA MET A 91 -0.51 -3.05 4.92
C MET A 91 -0.47 -3.61 6.34
N LEU A 92 -0.41 -4.93 6.50
CA LEU A 92 -0.30 -5.59 7.81
C LEU A 92 1.01 -5.25 8.51
N ALA A 93 2.13 -5.27 7.81
CA ALA A 93 3.44 -4.95 8.38
C ALA A 93 3.51 -3.49 8.87
N ILE A 94 3.03 -2.54 8.07
CA ILE A 94 2.99 -1.13 8.44
C ILE A 94 2.07 -0.89 9.63
N ARG A 95 0.89 -1.50 9.63
CA ARG A 95 -0.05 -1.41 10.75
C ARG A 95 0.53 -1.96 12.04
N ALA A 96 1.16 -3.13 11.99
CA ALA A 96 1.80 -3.74 13.16
C ALA A 96 2.91 -2.84 13.72
N ALA A 97 3.73 -2.23 12.87
CA ALA A 97 4.78 -1.30 13.28
C ALA A 97 4.21 -0.03 13.90
N HIS A 98 3.14 0.52 13.33
CA HIS A 98 2.42 1.67 13.88
C HIS A 98 1.85 1.35 15.27
N ASP A 99 1.14 0.23 15.41
CA ASP A 99 0.54 -0.18 16.69
C ASP A 99 1.60 -0.40 17.77
N ALA A 100 2.75 -1.01 17.43
CA ALA A 100 3.88 -1.16 18.34
C ALA A 100 4.43 0.19 18.79
N THR A 101 4.57 1.16 17.89
CA THR A 101 5.04 2.51 18.21
C THR A 101 4.07 3.23 19.14
N VAL A 102 2.77 3.13 18.90
CA VAL A 102 1.73 3.71 19.78
C VAL A 102 1.81 3.12 21.18
N LYS A 103 1.97 1.81 21.33
CA LYS A 103 2.11 1.14 22.64
C LYS A 103 3.34 1.63 23.40
N VAL A 104 4.47 1.82 22.71
CA VAL A 104 5.70 2.36 23.34
C VAL A 104 5.47 3.78 23.84
N ILE A 105 4.87 4.65 23.03
CA ILE A 105 4.54 6.03 23.43
C ILE A 105 3.61 6.04 24.63
N GLN A 106 2.56 5.22 24.64
CA GLN A 106 1.63 5.11 25.77
C GLN A 106 2.33 4.64 27.04
N ALA A 107 3.23 3.66 26.95
CA ALA A 107 4.01 3.17 28.09
C ALA A 107 4.92 4.26 28.65
N VAL A 108 5.60 5.04 27.79
CA VAL A 108 6.45 6.17 28.21
C VAL A 108 5.62 7.24 28.88
N VAL A 109 4.48 7.62 28.31
CA VAL A 109 3.59 8.64 28.90
C VAL A 109 3.07 8.17 30.28
N THR A 110 2.67 6.91 30.42
CA THR A 110 2.21 6.34 31.68
C THR A 110 3.32 6.35 32.73
N ASP A 111 4.55 5.99 32.35
CA ASP A 111 5.71 6.02 33.26
C ASP A 111 6.03 7.43 33.73
N ILE A 112 6.02 8.41 32.82
CA ILE A 112 6.22 9.83 33.15
C ILE A 112 5.14 10.32 34.13
N LYS A 113 3.87 10.00 33.87
CA LYS A 113 2.76 10.36 34.76
C LYS A 113 2.93 9.78 36.15
N LYS A 114 3.33 8.51 36.26
CA LYS A 114 3.60 7.84 37.57
C LYS A 114 4.75 8.53 38.32
N ARG A 115 5.85 8.85 37.65
CA ARG A 115 7.02 9.50 38.25
C ARG A 115 6.75 10.92 38.72
N HIS A 116 5.87 11.65 38.05
CA HIS A 116 5.53 13.03 38.41
C HIS A 116 4.29 13.18 39.27
N GLY A 117 3.68 12.09 39.72
CA GLY A 117 2.48 12.10 40.61
C GLY A 117 1.26 12.72 39.93
N ILE A 118 1.24 12.79 38.62
CA ILE A 118 0.09 13.28 37.85
C ILE A 118 -0.95 12.16 37.87
N GLY A 119 -2.06 12.39 38.56
CA GLY A 119 -3.17 11.44 38.66
C GLY A 119 -3.74 11.12 37.28
N ASP A 120 -4.27 9.93 37.20
CA ASP A 120 -4.87 9.35 36.01
C ASP A 120 -6.19 10.08 35.65
N GLU A 121 -6.07 11.32 35.23
CA GLU A 121 -7.15 11.94 34.47
C GLU A 121 -7.07 11.38 33.04
N SER A 122 -7.91 10.40 32.80
CA SER A 122 -8.07 9.62 31.59
C SER A 122 -8.41 10.50 30.37
N GLY A 123 -7.45 11.28 29.93
CA GLY A 123 -7.48 11.93 28.64
C GLY A 123 -6.35 11.36 27.81
N SER A 124 -6.64 10.46 26.91
CA SER A 124 -5.68 10.06 25.90
C SER A 124 -5.14 11.30 25.21
N ILE A 125 -3.93 11.74 25.60
CA ILE A 125 -3.25 12.92 25.04
C ILE A 125 -2.88 12.67 23.58
N TYR A 126 -2.86 11.40 23.17
CA TYR A 126 -2.57 10.96 21.80
C TYR A 126 -3.86 10.54 21.11
N LYS A 127 -4.47 11.46 20.38
CA LYS A 127 -5.42 11.11 19.32
C LYS A 127 -4.60 10.82 18.07
N PRO A 128 -4.64 9.59 17.53
CA PRO A 128 -3.98 9.31 16.26
C PRO A 128 -4.52 10.28 15.21
N ARG A 129 -3.65 11.03 14.57
CA ARG A 129 -4.03 11.94 13.48
C ARG A 129 -4.76 11.12 12.41
N ARG A 130 -5.90 11.62 11.96
CA ARG A 130 -6.75 11.02 10.92
C ARG A 130 -5.99 10.64 9.63
N GLY A 131 -4.77 11.12 9.42
CA GLY A 131 -3.96 10.80 8.25
C GLY A 131 -3.53 9.34 8.12
N TYR A 132 -3.48 8.60 9.22
CA TYR A 132 -3.14 7.16 9.18
C TYR A 132 -4.33 6.27 8.82
N ALA A 133 -5.55 6.77 8.94
CA ALA A 133 -6.74 6.04 8.48
C ALA A 133 -6.74 5.83 6.96
N ALA A 134 -6.03 6.66 6.20
CA ALA A 134 -5.89 6.50 4.75
C ALA A 134 -5.11 5.22 4.36
N TYR A 135 -4.19 4.75 5.22
CA TYR A 135 -3.44 3.52 4.99
C TYR A 135 -4.17 2.25 5.44
N THR A 136 -5.20 2.40 6.27
CA THR A 136 -6.05 1.28 6.71
C THR A 136 -7.32 1.16 5.87
N ALA A 137 -7.55 2.09 4.96
CA ALA A 137 -8.65 1.99 4.02
C ALA A 137 -8.48 0.73 3.16
N ALA A 138 -9.57 0.00 2.97
CA ALA A 138 -9.65 -1.09 2.01
C ALA A 138 -9.06 -0.64 0.66
N PRO A 139 -8.44 -1.56 -0.10
CA PRO A 139 -7.97 -1.22 -1.44
C PRO A 139 -9.08 -0.49 -2.19
N PRO A 140 -8.75 0.57 -2.94
CA PRO A 140 -9.75 1.37 -3.60
C PRO A 140 -10.70 0.45 -4.39
N PRO A 141 -12.01 0.69 -4.35
CA PRO A 141 -13.02 -0.17 -4.99
C PRO A 141 -12.73 -0.43 -6.47
N ASN A 142 -11.88 0.38 -7.07
CA ASN A 142 -11.46 0.28 -8.46
C ASN A 142 -10.51 -0.88 -8.77
N ALA A 143 -9.83 -1.47 -7.77
CA ALA A 143 -8.99 -2.65 -7.99
C ALA A 143 -9.82 -3.89 -8.39
N THR A 144 -11.12 -3.89 -8.08
CA THR A 144 -12.05 -4.96 -8.43
C THR A 144 -12.62 -4.82 -9.84
N SER A 145 -12.74 -3.62 -10.38
CA SER A 145 -13.37 -3.41 -11.68
C SER A 145 -12.50 -3.87 -12.86
N VAL A 146 -11.19 -3.75 -12.76
CA VAL A 146 -10.26 -4.30 -13.77
C VAL A 146 -10.28 -5.83 -13.75
N ARG A 147 -10.50 -6.44 -12.59
CA ARG A 147 -10.62 -7.90 -12.47
C ARG A 147 -11.89 -8.45 -13.13
N GLN A 148 -12.98 -7.68 -13.15
CA GLN A 148 -14.23 -8.11 -13.79
C GLN A 148 -14.16 -8.04 -15.31
N ALA A 149 -13.26 -7.22 -15.86
CA ALA A 149 -13.03 -7.10 -17.30
C ALA A 149 -12.07 -8.18 -17.87
N LEU A 150 -11.38 -8.93 -17.03
CA LEU A 150 -10.50 -10.06 -17.35
C LEU A 150 -11.24 -11.39 -17.18
#